data_a6d0da23cd29fe80147d56fb348cbb4d
#
_entry.id   a6d0da23cd29fe80147d56fb348cbb4d
#
_cell.length_a   1.000
_cell.length_b   1.000
_cell.length_c   1.000
_cell.angle_alpha   90.00
_cell.angle_beta   90.00
_cell.angle_gamma   90.00
#
_symmetry.space_group_name_H-M   'P 1'
#
loop_
_entity.id
_entity.type
_entity.pdbx_description
1 polymer ?
#
loop_
_entity_poly.entity_id
_entity_poly.type
_entity_poly.pdbx_seq_one_letter_code
_entity_poly.pdbx_strand_id
1 'polypeptide(L)'
;MHEWLTKIDRLFPVRYTVWAASGLGVLLFGFMWLAGGKGGVAALVCLFLLGLGWRDTRQRRHSVLRNYPVIGHLRFLFEFVRIEIRQYFIESDTEAMPFSRSQRSVVYQRAKGDADNRPFGTQLDVKVAGYEWINHSIAPTKLAGHDFRITIGSGGSSCTQPYDASVFNISAMSFGALSANAILALNGGAKKGRFAHDTGEGSISQHHRVHGGDLIWEIGSGYFGCRNTDGSFSEERFVTNALDPQVKMIEIKLSQGAKPGHGGVLPGPKVTPEIAAARGVPVGMDCISPARHGAFSTPLELLQFVERLRRLSGGKPTGFKLCIGHPWEWFAIAKAMLESGLLPDFIVVDGAEGGTGAAPLEFTDHVGAPLQEGLLLVH
;
A
#
# COMPACT_ATOMS: atom_id res chain seq x y z
N MET A 1 -16.20 -29.90 36.26
CA MET A 1 -15.43 -30.36 35.10
C MET A 1 -13.91 -30.10 35.22
N HIS A 2 -13.43 -29.22 36.11
CA HIS A 2 -11.98 -28.88 36.24
C HIS A 2 -11.16 -29.82 37.17
N GLU A 3 -11.73 -30.44 38.20
CA GLU A 3 -10.94 -31.21 39.17
C GLU A 3 -10.35 -32.52 38.65
N TRP A 4 -11.06 -33.24 37.82
CA TRP A 4 -10.54 -34.48 37.23
C TRP A 4 -9.45 -34.21 36.16
N LEU A 5 -9.58 -33.13 35.40
CA LEU A 5 -8.56 -32.72 34.44
C LEU A 5 -7.24 -32.36 35.13
N THR A 6 -7.30 -31.67 36.28
CA THR A 6 -6.12 -31.33 37.08
C THR A 6 -5.47 -32.57 37.70
N LYS A 7 -6.25 -33.59 38.03
CA LYS A 7 -5.68 -34.88 38.51
C LYS A 7 -4.97 -35.64 37.40
N ILE A 8 -5.55 -35.65 36.17
CA ILE A 8 -4.92 -36.29 35.01
C ILE A 8 -3.65 -35.55 34.61
N ASP A 9 -3.67 -34.23 34.58
CA ASP A 9 -2.51 -33.40 34.20
C ASP A 9 -1.30 -33.55 35.15
N ARG A 10 -1.56 -33.94 36.43
CA ARG A 10 -0.51 -34.31 37.40
C ARG A 10 0.13 -35.66 37.11
N LEU A 11 -0.62 -36.58 36.53
CA LEU A 11 -0.12 -37.93 36.19
C LEU A 11 0.56 -37.93 34.81
N PHE A 12 -0.04 -37.26 33.88
CA PHE A 12 0.47 -37.08 32.52
C PHE A 12 0.05 -35.70 31.98
N PRO A 13 1.02 -34.83 31.61
CA PRO A 13 0.67 -33.51 31.10
C PRO A 13 -0.18 -33.60 29.83
N VAL A 14 -1.45 -33.14 29.91
CA VAL A 14 -2.45 -33.23 28.83
C VAL A 14 -1.90 -32.60 27.51
N ARG A 15 -1.01 -31.62 27.61
CA ARG A 15 -0.35 -30.99 26.49
C ARG A 15 0.49 -31.91 25.58
N TYR A 16 0.90 -33.09 26.11
CA TYR A 16 1.66 -34.08 25.34
C TYR A 16 0.80 -35.22 24.78
N THR A 17 -0.49 -35.19 25.00
CA THR A 17 -1.41 -36.30 24.62
C THR A 17 -1.34 -36.61 23.13
N VAL A 18 -1.36 -35.61 22.25
CA VAL A 18 -1.30 -35.83 20.80
C VAL A 18 0.02 -36.46 20.39
N TRP A 19 1.12 -36.01 20.99
CA TRP A 19 2.45 -36.58 20.72
C TRP A 19 2.58 -38.03 21.23
N ALA A 20 2.09 -38.33 22.45
CA ALA A 20 2.09 -39.67 22.97
C ALA A 20 1.15 -40.60 22.17
N ALA A 21 -0.03 -40.11 21.78
CA ALA A 21 -0.96 -40.83 20.91
C ALA A 21 -0.33 -41.18 19.55
N SER A 22 0.48 -40.27 19.01
CA SER A 22 1.24 -40.54 17.76
C SER A 22 2.24 -41.69 17.95
N GLY A 23 2.93 -41.78 19.09
CA GLY A 23 3.81 -42.90 19.42
C GLY A 23 3.08 -44.23 19.52
N LEU A 24 1.95 -44.23 20.22
CA LEU A 24 1.06 -45.42 20.31
C LEU A 24 0.52 -45.81 18.92
N GLY A 25 0.16 -44.80 18.10
CA GLY A 25 -0.29 -45.03 16.73
C GLY A 25 0.76 -45.68 15.84
N VAL A 26 2.04 -45.31 15.96
CA VAL A 26 3.13 -45.98 15.25
C VAL A 26 3.20 -47.47 15.61
N LEU A 27 3.09 -47.81 16.90
CA LEU A 27 3.13 -49.19 17.34
C LEU A 27 1.91 -49.99 16.85
N LEU A 28 0.72 -49.45 17.00
CA LEU A 28 -0.53 -50.11 16.59
C LEU A 28 -0.60 -50.31 15.07
N PHE A 29 -0.48 -49.23 14.30
CA PHE A 29 -0.62 -49.30 12.85
C PHE A 29 0.59 -49.98 12.20
N GLY A 30 1.78 -49.87 12.79
CA GLY A 30 2.98 -50.59 12.36
C GLY A 30 2.79 -52.10 12.52
N PHE A 31 2.26 -52.54 13.66
CA PHE A 31 1.91 -53.96 13.90
C PHE A 31 0.86 -54.44 12.89
N MET A 32 -0.22 -53.68 12.67
CA MET A 32 -1.27 -54.02 11.73
C MET A 32 -0.71 -54.14 10.29
N TRP A 33 0.24 -53.31 9.93
CA TRP A 33 0.87 -53.35 8.62
C TRP A 33 1.73 -54.61 8.44
N LEU A 34 2.52 -54.95 9.45
CA LEU A 34 3.36 -56.16 9.45
C LEU A 34 2.55 -57.45 9.48
N ALA A 35 1.42 -57.45 10.19
CA ALA A 35 0.59 -58.66 10.35
C ALA A 35 -0.39 -58.89 9.18
N GLY A 36 -0.86 -57.84 8.53
CA GLY A 36 -1.92 -57.99 7.51
C GLY A 36 -1.84 -57.01 6.32
N GLY A 37 -0.72 -56.32 6.16
CA GLY A 37 -0.50 -55.39 5.04
C GLY A 37 -1.37 -54.11 5.06
N LYS A 38 -2.17 -53.88 6.11
CA LYS A 38 -3.06 -52.73 6.29
C LYS A 38 -2.52 -51.76 7.35
N GLY A 39 -2.74 -50.45 7.16
CA GLY A 39 -2.35 -49.44 8.15
C GLY A 39 -1.00 -48.76 7.88
N GLY A 40 -0.27 -49.09 6.82
CA GLY A 40 1.04 -48.52 6.55
C GLY A 40 1.05 -47.00 6.41
N VAL A 41 0.06 -46.42 5.72
CA VAL A 41 -0.09 -44.94 5.59
C VAL A 41 -0.34 -44.31 6.97
N ALA A 42 -1.20 -44.88 7.79
CA ALA A 42 -1.47 -44.41 9.15
C ALA A 42 -0.22 -44.48 10.04
N ALA A 43 0.57 -45.55 9.92
CA ALA A 43 1.86 -45.69 10.62
C ALA A 43 2.84 -44.59 10.20
N LEU A 44 2.95 -44.29 8.91
CA LEU A 44 3.82 -43.22 8.39
C LEU A 44 3.37 -41.84 8.88
N VAL A 45 2.07 -41.54 8.88
CA VAL A 45 1.53 -40.30 9.45
C VAL A 45 1.86 -40.19 10.94
N CYS A 46 1.61 -41.22 11.70
CA CYS A 46 1.96 -41.23 13.12
C CYS A 46 3.46 -41.08 13.38
N LEU A 47 4.31 -41.68 12.55
CA LEU A 47 5.74 -41.58 12.64
C LEU A 47 6.20 -40.13 12.34
N PHE A 48 5.61 -39.49 11.31
CA PHE A 48 5.87 -38.08 11.01
C PHE A 48 5.49 -37.16 12.19
N LEU A 49 4.29 -37.36 12.76
CA LEU A 49 3.83 -36.58 13.91
C LEU A 49 4.71 -36.81 15.15
N LEU A 50 5.15 -38.05 15.37
CA LEU A 50 6.07 -38.41 16.45
C LEU A 50 7.40 -37.68 16.30
N GLY A 51 7.99 -37.69 15.08
CA GLY A 51 9.21 -36.97 14.76
C GLY A 51 9.06 -35.46 14.89
N LEU A 52 7.93 -34.91 14.42
CA LEU A 52 7.60 -33.49 14.56
C LEU A 52 7.56 -33.08 16.04
N GLY A 53 6.84 -33.84 16.87
CA GLY A 53 6.76 -33.59 18.31
C GLY A 53 8.11 -33.71 19.02
N TRP A 54 8.95 -34.64 18.60
CA TRP A 54 10.33 -34.74 19.09
C TRP A 54 11.16 -33.49 18.77
N ARG A 55 11.08 -32.99 17.53
CA ARG A 55 11.70 -31.73 17.11
C ARG A 55 11.18 -30.55 17.94
N ASP A 56 9.86 -30.46 18.10
CA ASP A 56 9.20 -29.37 18.83
C ASP A 56 9.67 -29.29 20.28
N THR A 57 9.82 -30.41 20.97
CA THR A 57 10.28 -30.44 22.37
C THR A 57 11.74 -30.01 22.51
N ARG A 58 12.57 -30.18 21.48
CA ARG A 58 14.02 -29.88 21.53
C ARG A 58 14.39 -28.50 21.02
N GLN A 59 13.56 -27.88 20.15
CA GLN A 59 13.84 -26.56 19.64
C GLN A 59 13.70 -25.48 20.73
N ARG A 60 14.41 -24.34 20.57
CA ARG A 60 14.44 -23.24 21.54
C ARG A 60 13.79 -21.95 21.04
N ARG A 61 13.37 -21.90 19.77
CA ARG A 61 12.86 -20.70 19.12
C ARG A 61 11.41 -20.38 19.49
N HIS A 62 10.55 -21.39 19.66
CA HIS A 62 9.11 -21.23 19.87
C HIS A 62 8.68 -21.94 21.16
N SER A 63 8.43 -21.17 22.21
CA SER A 63 7.97 -21.69 23.50
C SER A 63 6.65 -22.46 23.41
N VAL A 64 5.74 -21.99 22.56
CA VAL A 64 4.42 -22.64 22.33
C VAL A 64 4.62 -24.08 21.80
N LEU A 65 5.40 -24.27 20.73
CA LEU A 65 5.65 -25.59 20.14
C LEU A 65 6.36 -26.51 21.14
N ARG A 66 7.29 -25.98 21.93
CA ARG A 66 8.00 -26.76 22.93
C ARG A 66 7.09 -27.24 24.06
N ASN A 67 6.09 -26.43 24.44
CA ASN A 67 5.12 -26.75 25.48
C ASN A 67 3.96 -27.61 24.98
N TYR A 68 3.58 -27.46 23.70
CA TYR A 68 2.47 -28.16 23.05
C TYR A 68 2.96 -28.78 21.73
N PRO A 69 3.78 -29.85 21.81
CA PRO A 69 4.34 -30.47 20.61
C PRO A 69 3.23 -31.01 19.71
N VAL A 70 3.42 -30.90 18.41
CA VAL A 70 2.47 -31.23 17.34
C VAL A 70 1.26 -30.29 17.34
N ILE A 71 0.44 -30.28 18.41
CA ILE A 71 -0.82 -29.51 18.45
C ILE A 71 -0.58 -27.99 18.39
N GLY A 72 0.59 -27.52 18.86
CA GLY A 72 0.95 -26.11 18.80
C GLY A 72 1.01 -25.55 17.38
N HIS A 73 1.25 -26.39 16.37
CA HIS A 73 1.23 -25.98 14.96
C HIS A 73 -0.16 -25.54 14.49
N LEU A 74 -1.25 -26.07 15.07
CA LEU A 74 -2.61 -25.63 14.76
C LEU A 74 -2.83 -24.17 15.10
N ARG A 75 -2.22 -23.68 16.18
CA ARG A 75 -2.29 -22.26 16.51
C ARG A 75 -1.73 -21.40 15.37
N PHE A 76 -0.57 -21.74 14.86
CA PHE A 76 0.04 -20.98 13.76
C PHE A 76 -0.74 -21.12 12.46
N LEU A 77 -1.34 -22.27 12.21
CA LEU A 77 -2.26 -22.46 11.09
C LEU A 77 -3.48 -21.55 11.23
N PHE A 78 -4.10 -21.49 12.41
CA PHE A 78 -5.23 -20.59 12.66
C PHE A 78 -4.83 -19.12 12.60
N GLU A 79 -3.64 -18.76 13.07
CA GLU A 79 -3.10 -17.40 12.92
C GLU A 79 -2.90 -17.04 11.43
N PHE A 80 -2.43 -17.98 10.63
CA PHE A 80 -2.21 -17.80 9.19
C PHE A 80 -3.53 -17.58 8.42
N VAL A 81 -4.57 -18.39 8.72
CA VAL A 81 -5.88 -18.28 8.03
C VAL A 81 -6.86 -17.31 8.71
N ARG A 82 -6.44 -16.65 9.80
CA ARG A 82 -7.30 -15.79 10.61
C ARG A 82 -7.87 -14.62 9.81
N ILE A 83 -7.03 -14.01 8.95
CA ILE A 83 -7.41 -12.82 8.18
C ILE A 83 -8.54 -13.18 7.22
N GLU A 84 -8.39 -14.30 6.49
CA GLU A 84 -9.38 -14.78 5.54
C GLU A 84 -10.68 -15.19 6.23
N ILE A 85 -10.57 -15.93 7.34
CA ILE A 85 -11.75 -16.33 8.12
C ILE A 85 -12.49 -15.10 8.63
N ARG A 86 -11.78 -14.12 9.18
CA ARG A 86 -12.39 -12.87 9.65
C ARG A 86 -13.05 -12.12 8.49
N GLN A 87 -12.33 -11.92 7.38
CA GLN A 87 -12.78 -11.13 6.26
C GLN A 87 -13.99 -11.72 5.54
N TYR A 88 -14.06 -13.06 5.40
CA TYR A 88 -15.10 -13.71 4.62
C TYR A 88 -16.27 -14.26 5.43
N PHE A 89 -16.07 -14.56 6.73
CA PHE A 89 -17.08 -15.25 7.53
C PHE A 89 -17.51 -14.52 8.81
N ILE A 90 -16.64 -13.68 9.40
CA ILE A 90 -16.89 -13.11 10.72
C ILE A 90 -17.11 -11.59 10.66
N GLU A 91 -16.48 -10.90 9.69
CA GLU A 91 -16.54 -9.45 9.58
C GLU A 91 -17.99 -8.97 9.36
N SER A 92 -18.46 -8.07 10.23
CA SER A 92 -19.72 -7.39 10.02
C SER A 92 -19.64 -6.36 8.90
N ASP A 93 -20.78 -5.97 8.35
CA ASP A 93 -20.82 -5.07 7.19
C ASP A 93 -20.27 -3.66 7.49
N THR A 94 -20.16 -3.27 8.76
CA THR A 94 -19.84 -1.89 9.19
C THR A 94 -18.56 -1.76 10.03
N GLU A 95 -17.91 -2.84 10.43
CA GLU A 95 -16.83 -2.81 11.42
C GLU A 95 -15.41 -2.64 10.85
N ALA A 96 -15.19 -2.88 9.58
CA ALA A 96 -13.84 -2.86 9.03
C ALA A 96 -13.32 -1.45 8.78
N MET A 97 -12.04 -1.26 9.08
CA MET A 97 -11.31 -0.02 8.82
C MET A 97 -10.26 -0.27 7.72
N PRO A 98 -9.91 0.72 6.88
CA PRO A 98 -10.51 2.06 6.75
C PRO A 98 -11.85 2.05 6.02
N PHE A 99 -12.19 0.98 5.30
CA PHE A 99 -13.43 0.83 4.55
C PHE A 99 -14.18 -0.41 5.01
N SER A 100 -15.43 -0.23 5.43
CA SER A 100 -16.32 -1.32 5.81
C SER A 100 -16.59 -2.26 4.63
N ARG A 101 -17.04 -3.48 4.92
CA ARG A 101 -17.43 -4.44 3.90
C ARG A 101 -18.50 -3.88 2.96
N SER A 102 -19.48 -3.14 3.49
CA SER A 102 -20.52 -2.50 2.68
C SER A 102 -19.94 -1.48 1.70
N GLN A 103 -18.97 -0.67 2.12
CA GLN A 103 -18.27 0.28 1.24
C GLN A 103 -17.46 -0.44 0.16
N ARG A 104 -16.70 -1.48 0.53
CA ARG A 104 -15.94 -2.28 -0.45
C ARG A 104 -16.85 -2.98 -1.45
N SER A 105 -18.04 -3.44 -1.03
CA SER A 105 -19.00 -4.12 -1.90
C SER A 105 -19.50 -3.23 -3.05
N VAL A 106 -19.60 -1.91 -2.84
CA VAL A 106 -19.94 -0.96 -3.89
C VAL A 106 -18.93 -0.99 -5.03
N VAL A 107 -17.63 -1.04 -4.70
CA VAL A 107 -16.55 -1.13 -5.69
C VAL A 107 -16.68 -2.42 -6.51
N TYR A 108 -16.93 -3.55 -5.85
CA TYR A 108 -17.09 -4.84 -6.53
C TYR A 108 -18.33 -4.87 -7.43
N GLN A 109 -19.46 -4.33 -6.97
CA GLN A 109 -20.68 -4.22 -7.77
C GLN A 109 -20.46 -3.36 -9.01
N ARG A 110 -19.83 -2.19 -8.86
CA ARG A 110 -19.47 -1.30 -9.98
C ARG A 110 -18.52 -1.96 -10.97
N ALA A 111 -17.50 -2.67 -10.49
CA ALA A 111 -16.55 -3.39 -11.32
C ALA A 111 -17.20 -4.51 -12.14
N LYS A 112 -18.24 -5.16 -11.60
CA LYS A 112 -19.00 -6.22 -12.28
C LYS A 112 -20.14 -5.69 -13.16
N GLY A 113 -20.54 -4.44 -12.99
CA GLY A 113 -21.74 -3.88 -13.62
C GLY A 113 -23.05 -4.43 -13.03
N ASP A 114 -23.01 -4.91 -11.79
CA ASP A 114 -24.20 -5.38 -11.07
C ASP A 114 -25.14 -4.21 -10.76
N ALA A 115 -26.44 -4.50 -10.56
CA ALA A 115 -27.40 -3.52 -10.12
C ALA A 115 -26.99 -2.95 -8.75
N ASP A 116 -26.93 -1.63 -8.65
CA ASP A 116 -26.46 -0.90 -7.48
C ASP A 116 -27.58 -0.20 -6.70
N ASN A 117 -28.82 -0.55 -7.01
CA ASN A 117 -29.99 -0.02 -6.32
C ASN A 117 -30.28 -0.79 -5.04
N ARG A 118 -30.66 -0.07 -3.99
CA ARG A 118 -31.10 -0.63 -2.71
C ARG A 118 -32.51 -0.12 -2.40
N PRO A 119 -33.53 -0.83 -2.86
CA PRO A 119 -34.90 -0.31 -2.86
C PRO A 119 -35.53 -0.24 -1.46
N PHE A 120 -35.01 -0.93 -0.46
CA PHE A 120 -35.62 -1.02 0.85
C PHE A 120 -34.63 -0.79 1.99
N GLY A 121 -35.05 0.03 2.94
CA GLY A 121 -34.46 0.14 4.26
C GLY A 121 -33.13 0.89 4.33
N THR A 122 -32.90 1.48 5.48
CA THR A 122 -31.66 2.10 5.88
C THR A 122 -30.66 1.02 6.32
N GLN A 123 -29.46 1.04 5.82
CA GLN A 123 -28.41 0.05 6.13
C GLN A 123 -27.37 0.58 7.12
N LEU A 124 -27.33 1.88 7.35
CA LEU A 124 -26.42 2.52 8.29
C LEU A 124 -27.21 3.15 9.43
N ASP A 125 -26.61 3.22 10.61
CA ASP A 125 -27.17 4.01 11.70
C ASP A 125 -26.90 5.50 11.43
N VAL A 126 -27.87 6.15 10.83
CA VAL A 126 -27.81 7.58 10.44
C VAL A 126 -28.00 8.54 11.63
N LYS A 127 -28.14 8.02 12.86
CA LYS A 127 -28.35 8.80 14.07
C LYS A 127 -27.12 8.86 14.97
N VAL A 128 -26.01 8.15 14.59
CA VAL A 128 -24.78 8.20 15.37
C VAL A 128 -24.14 9.58 15.32
N ALA A 129 -23.47 9.97 16.39
CA ALA A 129 -22.69 11.19 16.41
C ALA A 129 -21.58 11.14 15.36
N GLY A 130 -21.39 12.22 14.62
CA GLY A 130 -20.41 12.27 13.53
C GLY A 130 -20.89 11.67 12.20
N TYR A 131 -22.18 11.29 12.07
CA TYR A 131 -22.72 10.90 10.79
C TYR A 131 -22.72 12.06 9.81
N GLU A 132 -22.21 11.84 8.61
CA GLU A 132 -22.09 12.84 7.55
C GLU A 132 -23.09 12.57 6.43
N TRP A 133 -23.63 13.64 5.84
CA TRP A 133 -24.56 13.58 4.71
C TRP A 133 -24.32 14.73 3.74
N ILE A 134 -24.82 14.58 2.53
CA ILE A 134 -24.83 15.64 1.52
C ILE A 134 -26.23 16.24 1.44
N ASN A 135 -26.32 17.57 1.53
CA ASN A 135 -27.58 18.29 1.33
C ASN A 135 -28.01 18.25 -0.13
N HIS A 136 -29.33 18.20 -0.36
CA HIS A 136 -29.88 18.37 -1.69
C HIS A 136 -30.86 19.55 -1.73
N SER A 137 -31.14 20.07 -2.93
CA SER A 137 -32.06 21.15 -3.15
C SER A 137 -33.40 20.63 -3.71
N ILE A 138 -34.50 21.28 -3.34
CA ILE A 138 -35.81 21.10 -4.01
C ILE A 138 -35.81 21.62 -5.45
N ALA A 139 -34.83 22.47 -5.82
CA ALA A 139 -34.62 23.01 -7.15
C ALA A 139 -33.18 22.65 -7.64
N PRO A 140 -32.90 21.37 -7.92
CA PRO A 140 -31.57 20.94 -8.28
C PRO A 140 -31.15 21.47 -9.65
N THR A 141 -29.88 21.86 -9.75
CA THR A 141 -29.26 22.25 -11.02
C THR A 141 -29.07 21.01 -11.89
N LYS A 142 -29.54 21.06 -13.13
CA LYS A 142 -29.21 20.02 -14.12
C LYS A 142 -27.83 20.25 -14.66
N LEU A 143 -26.94 19.30 -14.39
CA LEU A 143 -25.57 19.28 -14.94
C LEU A 143 -25.61 18.63 -16.33
N ALA A 144 -25.89 19.41 -17.36
CA ALA A 144 -25.81 18.93 -18.74
C ALA A 144 -24.36 19.07 -19.23
N GLY A 145 -23.74 17.96 -19.63
CA GLY A 145 -22.43 17.97 -20.30
C GLY A 145 -21.22 18.15 -19.37
N HIS A 146 -21.36 17.96 -18.06
CA HIS A 146 -20.22 18.00 -17.14
C HIS A 146 -19.43 16.69 -17.22
N ASP A 147 -18.11 16.77 -17.41
CA ASP A 147 -17.23 15.61 -17.54
C ASP A 147 -16.38 15.35 -16.29
N PHE A 148 -16.60 16.10 -15.21
CA PHE A 148 -15.88 16.02 -13.93
C PHE A 148 -14.35 16.19 -14.10
N ARG A 149 -13.95 17.20 -14.86
CA ARG A 149 -12.53 17.54 -15.10
C ARG A 149 -12.18 18.91 -14.56
N ILE A 150 -10.90 19.07 -14.26
CA ILE A 150 -10.29 20.30 -13.80
C ILE A 150 -9.00 20.51 -14.61
N THR A 151 -8.83 21.68 -15.20
CA THR A 151 -7.62 22.02 -15.93
C THR A 151 -6.51 22.39 -14.94
N ILE A 152 -5.50 21.55 -14.83
CA ILE A 152 -4.31 21.78 -14.01
C ILE A 152 -3.27 22.51 -14.82
N GLY A 153 -2.63 23.55 -14.25
CA GLY A 153 -1.61 24.36 -14.89
C GLY A 153 -2.14 25.61 -15.59
N SER A 154 -3.42 25.98 -15.38
CA SER A 154 -4.02 27.23 -15.92
C SER A 154 -3.96 28.41 -14.96
N GLY A 155 -3.42 28.25 -13.76
CA GLY A 155 -3.57 29.16 -12.62
C GLY A 155 -2.43 30.17 -12.40
N GLY A 156 -1.78 30.70 -13.44
CA GLY A 156 -0.79 31.77 -13.28
C GLY A 156 0.66 31.30 -13.08
N SER A 157 0.94 30.00 -13.21
CA SER A 157 2.29 29.47 -13.32
C SER A 157 2.85 29.63 -14.75
N SER A 158 4.12 29.29 -14.96
CA SER A 158 4.74 29.23 -16.29
C SER A 158 4.40 27.97 -17.10
N CYS A 159 3.35 27.23 -16.70
CA CYS A 159 2.87 26.05 -17.40
C CYS A 159 2.32 26.40 -18.79
N THR A 160 2.81 25.71 -19.83
CA THR A 160 2.40 25.94 -21.23
C THR A 160 1.65 24.73 -21.81
N GLN A 161 1.60 23.61 -21.11
CA GLN A 161 0.89 22.39 -21.49
C GLN A 161 -0.07 21.96 -20.39
N PRO A 162 -1.11 22.72 -20.08
CA PRO A 162 -2.06 22.36 -19.02
C PRO A 162 -2.70 21.01 -19.31
N TYR A 163 -3.00 20.26 -18.26
CA TYR A 163 -3.65 18.95 -18.31
C TYR A 163 -5.07 19.02 -17.79
N ASP A 164 -5.99 18.53 -18.59
CA ASP A 164 -7.39 18.41 -18.20
C ASP A 164 -7.59 17.12 -17.39
N ALA A 165 -7.35 17.22 -16.09
CA ALA A 165 -7.35 16.11 -15.14
C ALA A 165 -8.76 15.71 -14.72
N SER A 166 -9.02 14.41 -14.61
CA SER A 166 -10.21 13.92 -13.93
C SER A 166 -10.18 14.31 -12.43
N VAL A 167 -11.35 14.49 -11.81
CA VAL A 167 -11.45 14.64 -10.34
C VAL A 167 -11.11 13.36 -9.60
N PHE A 168 -11.09 12.21 -10.30
CA PHE A 168 -10.65 10.93 -9.80
C PHE A 168 -9.40 10.48 -10.54
N ASN A 169 -8.33 10.17 -9.81
CA ASN A 169 -7.07 9.65 -10.34
C ASN A 169 -6.55 8.53 -9.45
N ILE A 170 -5.67 7.68 -9.99
CA ILE A 170 -5.01 6.64 -9.21
C ILE A 170 -3.83 7.25 -8.47
N SER A 171 -3.83 7.11 -7.15
CA SER A 171 -2.78 7.59 -6.25
C SER A 171 -1.44 6.86 -6.47
N ALA A 172 -0.36 7.50 -6.01
CA ALA A 172 1.02 7.02 -6.13
C ALA A 172 1.24 5.66 -5.48
N MET A 173 1.62 4.69 -6.29
CA MET A 173 1.98 3.33 -5.84
C MET A 173 3.12 2.79 -6.69
N SER A 174 4.29 2.62 -6.08
CA SER A 174 5.52 2.27 -6.80
C SER A 174 5.51 0.86 -7.38
N PHE A 175 6.02 0.70 -8.61
CA PHE A 175 6.41 -0.61 -9.13
C PHE A 175 7.52 -1.22 -8.26
N GLY A 176 7.32 -2.45 -7.83
CA GLY A 176 8.15 -3.14 -6.85
C GLY A 176 7.50 -3.22 -5.46
N ALA A 177 6.68 -2.23 -5.06
CA ALA A 177 5.67 -2.41 -4.03
C ALA A 177 4.44 -3.13 -4.62
N LEU A 178 4.01 -2.70 -5.80
CA LEU A 178 3.01 -3.40 -6.60
C LEU A 178 3.65 -4.36 -7.62
N SER A 179 2.95 -5.44 -7.94
CA SER A 179 3.32 -6.38 -8.98
C SER A 179 3.11 -5.80 -10.39
N ALA A 180 3.75 -6.41 -11.39
CA ALA A 180 3.55 -6.09 -12.80
C ALA A 180 2.06 -6.13 -13.21
N ASN A 181 1.33 -7.18 -12.79
CA ASN A 181 -0.09 -7.33 -13.10
C ASN A 181 -0.95 -6.23 -12.46
N ALA A 182 -0.61 -5.78 -11.25
CA ALA A 182 -1.31 -4.67 -10.61
C ALA A 182 -1.11 -3.37 -11.39
N ILE A 183 0.13 -3.05 -11.79
CA ILE A 183 0.43 -1.87 -12.62
C ILE A 183 -0.32 -1.93 -13.97
N LEU A 184 -0.32 -3.08 -14.64
CA LEU A 184 -1.06 -3.28 -15.89
C LEU A 184 -2.56 -3.01 -15.69
N ALA A 185 -3.16 -3.59 -14.64
CA ALA A 185 -4.58 -3.41 -14.35
C ALA A 185 -4.92 -1.94 -14.06
N LEU A 186 -4.12 -1.26 -13.25
CA LEU A 186 -4.32 0.15 -12.90
C LEU A 186 -4.17 1.06 -14.12
N ASN A 187 -3.11 0.89 -14.92
CA ASN A 187 -2.92 1.73 -16.11
C ASN A 187 -3.95 1.43 -17.20
N GLY A 188 -4.37 0.17 -17.35
CA GLY A 188 -5.48 -0.20 -18.22
C GLY A 188 -6.80 0.44 -17.78
N GLY A 189 -7.06 0.47 -16.47
CA GLY A 189 -8.20 1.17 -15.88
C GLY A 189 -8.14 2.68 -16.12
N ALA A 190 -6.99 3.30 -15.91
CA ALA A 190 -6.74 4.73 -16.17
C ALA A 190 -7.04 5.08 -17.63
N LYS A 191 -6.54 4.27 -18.57
CA LYS A 191 -6.81 4.45 -20.01
C LYS A 191 -8.30 4.36 -20.32
N LYS A 192 -8.97 3.33 -19.80
CA LYS A 192 -10.40 3.09 -20.02
C LYS A 192 -11.26 4.19 -19.40
N GLY A 193 -10.92 4.61 -18.18
CA GLY A 193 -11.65 5.65 -17.44
C GLY A 193 -11.26 7.08 -17.81
N ARG A 194 -10.21 7.27 -18.62
CA ARG A 194 -9.66 8.57 -19.03
C ARG A 194 -9.27 9.42 -17.82
N PHE A 195 -8.57 8.82 -16.85
CA PHE A 195 -7.98 9.50 -15.71
C PHE A 195 -6.49 9.15 -15.60
N ALA A 196 -5.75 9.85 -14.75
CA ALA A 196 -4.33 9.66 -14.61
C ALA A 196 -3.99 8.53 -13.61
N HIS A 197 -2.85 7.88 -13.85
CA HIS A 197 -2.20 6.91 -12.98
C HIS A 197 -0.88 7.49 -12.49
N ASP A 198 -0.77 7.72 -11.18
CA ASP A 198 0.49 8.14 -10.58
C ASP A 198 1.41 6.93 -10.41
N THR A 199 2.66 7.09 -10.87
CA THR A 199 3.64 6.00 -10.91
C THR A 199 4.20 5.63 -9.55
N GLY A 200 4.06 6.50 -8.56
CA GLY A 200 4.84 6.43 -7.34
C GLY A 200 6.34 6.63 -7.58
N GLU A 201 7.12 6.69 -6.50
CA GLU A 201 8.56 7.00 -6.52
C GLU A 201 9.45 5.93 -7.17
N GLY A 202 8.88 4.80 -7.60
CA GLY A 202 9.61 3.68 -8.22
C GLY A 202 10.00 3.89 -9.69
N SER A 203 9.75 5.06 -10.25
CA SER A 203 9.91 5.40 -11.67
C SER A 203 8.86 4.76 -12.59
N ILE A 204 8.92 5.11 -13.86
CA ILE A 204 8.05 4.58 -14.92
C ILE A 204 8.61 3.23 -15.36
N SER A 205 7.86 2.15 -15.13
CA SER A 205 8.19 0.82 -15.62
C SER A 205 7.62 0.56 -17.01
N GLN A 206 8.11 -0.48 -17.68
CA GLN A 206 7.53 -0.95 -18.94
C GLN A 206 6.02 -1.26 -18.82
N HIS A 207 5.57 -1.72 -17.65
CA HIS A 207 4.17 -2.07 -17.40
C HIS A 207 3.24 -0.86 -17.37
N HIS A 208 3.72 0.33 -16.99
CA HIS A 208 2.98 1.58 -17.10
C HIS A 208 2.72 2.01 -18.56
N ARG A 209 3.56 1.54 -19.49
CA ARG A 209 3.50 1.95 -20.91
C ARG A 209 2.59 1.08 -21.77
N VAL A 210 2.26 -0.15 -21.34
CA VAL A 210 1.55 -1.14 -22.15
C VAL A 210 0.18 -0.64 -22.64
N HIS A 211 -0.61 -0.03 -21.79
CA HIS A 211 -1.95 0.44 -22.13
C HIS A 211 -2.01 1.91 -22.55
N GLY A 212 -0.95 2.67 -22.33
CA GLY A 212 -0.89 4.08 -22.71
C GLY A 212 -1.90 4.96 -21.97
N GLY A 213 -2.25 4.62 -20.72
CA GLY A 213 -3.02 5.48 -19.83
C GLY A 213 -2.17 6.65 -19.34
N ASP A 214 -2.77 7.83 -19.19
CA ASP A 214 -2.08 9.05 -18.76
C ASP A 214 -1.33 8.83 -17.43
N LEU A 215 -0.11 9.36 -17.34
CA LEU A 215 0.74 9.21 -16.17
C LEU A 215 0.98 10.56 -15.48
N ILE A 216 0.95 10.50 -14.13
CA ILE A 216 1.63 11.47 -13.27
C ILE A 216 2.94 10.80 -12.88
N TRP A 217 4.07 11.41 -13.22
CA TRP A 217 5.37 10.84 -12.86
C TRP A 217 5.84 11.41 -11.52
N GLU A 218 5.81 10.56 -10.49
CA GLU A 218 6.29 10.91 -9.15
C GLU A 218 7.81 10.72 -9.06
N ILE A 219 8.48 11.73 -8.53
CA ILE A 219 9.92 11.79 -8.33
C ILE A 219 10.21 11.91 -6.83
N GLY A 220 10.70 10.82 -6.23
CA GLY A 220 11.15 10.80 -4.84
C GLY A 220 12.60 11.24 -4.69
N SER A 221 13.08 11.27 -3.43
CA SER A 221 14.45 11.65 -3.09
C SER A 221 15.55 10.74 -3.65
N GLY A 222 15.18 9.54 -4.11
CA GLY A 222 16.08 8.62 -4.83
C GLY A 222 16.25 8.90 -6.30
N TYR A 223 15.48 9.83 -6.88
CA TYR A 223 15.49 10.23 -8.29
C TYR A 223 15.41 9.06 -9.28
N PHE A 224 14.71 7.99 -8.93
CA PHE A 224 14.60 6.82 -9.79
C PHE A 224 14.00 7.20 -11.16
N GLY A 225 14.64 6.70 -12.21
CA GLY A 225 14.34 7.08 -13.59
C GLY A 225 15.00 8.37 -14.07
N CYS A 226 15.51 9.22 -13.16
CA CYS A 226 16.23 10.44 -13.51
C CYS A 226 17.45 10.69 -12.61
N ARG A 227 18.18 9.63 -12.24
CA ARG A 227 19.35 9.71 -11.35
C ARG A 227 20.65 9.43 -12.08
N ASN A 228 21.72 10.09 -11.64
CA ASN A 228 23.09 9.74 -11.97
C ASN A 228 23.54 8.48 -11.18
N THR A 229 24.71 7.94 -11.51
CA THR A 229 25.29 6.78 -10.81
C THR A 229 25.60 7.06 -9.34
N ASP A 230 25.89 8.30 -8.98
CA ASP A 230 26.12 8.76 -7.61
C ASP A 230 24.80 9.01 -6.82
N GLY A 231 23.63 8.84 -7.49
CA GLY A 231 22.34 9.07 -6.89
C GLY A 231 21.80 10.50 -7.00
N SER A 232 22.56 11.44 -7.53
CA SER A 232 22.12 12.82 -7.76
C SER A 232 21.11 12.93 -8.90
N PHE A 233 20.38 14.05 -8.97
CA PHE A 233 19.43 14.34 -10.04
C PHE A 233 20.16 14.55 -11.40
N SER A 234 19.62 13.91 -12.46
CA SER A 234 20.11 14.02 -13.84
C SER A 234 19.06 14.70 -14.72
N GLU A 235 19.36 15.89 -15.23
CA GLU A 235 18.47 16.60 -16.16
C GLU A 235 18.24 15.82 -17.45
N GLU A 236 19.30 15.25 -18.04
CA GLU A 236 19.22 14.52 -19.30
C GLU A 236 18.24 13.35 -19.21
N ARG A 237 18.38 12.55 -18.15
CA ARG A 237 17.49 11.40 -17.92
C ARG A 237 16.08 11.83 -17.54
N PHE A 238 15.95 12.97 -16.83
CA PHE A 238 14.65 13.55 -16.53
C PHE A 238 13.93 13.94 -17.82
N VAL A 239 14.57 14.72 -18.69
CA VAL A 239 14.02 15.18 -19.96
C VAL A 239 13.56 14.01 -20.83
N THR A 240 14.37 12.94 -20.91
CA THR A 240 14.04 11.74 -21.67
C THR A 240 12.70 11.11 -21.27
N ASN A 241 12.41 11.02 -19.96
CA ASN A 241 11.15 10.48 -19.47
C ASN A 241 10.02 11.53 -19.43
N ALA A 242 10.33 12.76 -19.05
CA ALA A 242 9.34 13.83 -18.89
C ALA A 242 8.70 14.26 -20.21
N LEU A 243 9.43 14.20 -21.33
CA LEU A 243 8.90 14.53 -22.66
C LEU A 243 8.03 13.45 -23.29
N ASP A 244 7.95 12.24 -22.69
CA ASP A 244 7.04 11.19 -23.16
C ASP A 244 5.59 11.72 -23.18
N PRO A 245 4.85 11.55 -24.29
CA PRO A 245 3.47 12.03 -24.41
C PRO A 245 2.50 11.41 -23.38
N GLN A 246 2.81 10.23 -22.84
CA GLN A 246 2.00 9.58 -21.81
C GLN A 246 2.13 10.28 -20.45
N VAL A 247 3.27 10.93 -20.18
CA VAL A 247 3.49 11.71 -18.95
C VAL A 247 2.78 13.06 -19.09
N LYS A 248 1.77 13.28 -18.27
CA LYS A 248 0.94 14.51 -18.30
C LYS A 248 1.34 15.51 -17.23
N MET A 249 1.77 15.03 -16.08
CA MET A 249 2.13 15.85 -14.93
C MET A 249 3.39 15.31 -14.26
N ILE A 250 4.12 16.17 -13.56
CA ILE A 250 5.32 15.83 -12.77
C ILE A 250 5.01 16.11 -11.31
N GLU A 251 5.25 15.14 -10.44
CA GLU A 251 5.04 15.25 -9.00
C GLU A 251 6.36 15.05 -8.24
N ILE A 252 6.73 15.99 -7.37
CA ILE A 252 7.88 15.87 -6.46
C ILE A 252 7.35 15.34 -5.12
N LYS A 253 7.76 14.16 -4.72
CA LYS A 253 7.39 13.61 -3.43
C LYS A 253 8.29 14.12 -2.31
N LEU A 254 7.80 15.02 -1.48
CA LEU A 254 8.50 15.52 -0.30
C LEU A 254 8.39 14.55 0.88
N SER A 255 7.16 14.06 1.15
CA SER A 255 6.88 13.13 2.23
C SER A 255 5.60 12.33 1.97
N GLN A 256 5.36 11.34 2.79
CA GLN A 256 4.10 10.61 2.91
C GLN A 256 3.84 10.30 4.39
N GLY A 257 2.59 9.97 4.74
CA GLY A 257 2.24 9.56 6.09
C GLY A 257 2.99 8.30 6.55
N ALA A 258 3.08 8.10 7.86
CA ALA A 258 3.73 6.98 8.53
C ALA A 258 5.25 6.82 8.27
N LYS A 259 5.88 7.71 7.49
CA LYS A 259 7.28 7.54 7.05
C LYS A 259 8.10 8.84 7.06
N PRO A 260 7.96 9.73 8.03
CA PRO A 260 8.76 10.95 8.08
C PRO A 260 10.22 10.62 8.40
N GLY A 261 11.15 11.34 7.76
CA GLY A 261 12.58 11.15 7.95
C GLY A 261 13.14 9.83 7.41
N HIS A 262 12.30 9.00 6.78
CA HIS A 262 12.72 7.78 6.11
C HIS A 262 12.57 7.91 4.61
N GLY A 263 13.59 7.50 3.87
CA GLY A 263 13.49 7.26 2.44
C GLY A 263 12.73 5.95 2.13
N GLY A 264 12.49 5.69 0.85
CA GLY A 264 11.98 4.40 0.39
C GLY A 264 12.99 3.29 0.66
N VAL A 265 12.52 2.12 1.09
CA VAL A 265 13.34 0.92 1.23
C VAL A 265 12.71 -0.21 0.44
N LEU A 266 13.44 -0.74 -0.54
CA LEU A 266 13.09 -1.98 -1.23
C LEU A 266 14.22 -2.98 -1.00
N PRO A 267 13.97 -4.06 -0.23
CA PRO A 267 14.99 -5.06 0.06
C PRO A 267 15.56 -5.73 -1.20
N GLY A 268 16.87 -5.99 -1.24
CA GLY A 268 17.58 -6.57 -2.38
C GLY A 268 16.92 -7.81 -2.98
N PRO A 269 16.43 -8.80 -2.20
CA PRO A 269 15.73 -9.96 -2.75
C PRO A 269 14.48 -9.63 -3.57
N LYS A 270 13.88 -8.43 -3.41
CA LYS A 270 12.76 -7.94 -4.20
C LYS A 270 13.17 -7.14 -5.43
N VAL A 271 14.46 -6.75 -5.53
CA VAL A 271 14.97 -5.97 -6.67
C VAL A 271 15.25 -6.91 -7.85
N THR A 272 14.20 -7.22 -8.59
CA THR A 272 14.29 -8.02 -9.82
C THR A 272 14.99 -7.23 -10.95
N PRO A 273 15.43 -7.90 -12.05
CA PRO A 273 15.98 -7.19 -13.22
C PRO A 273 15.08 -6.09 -13.77
N GLU A 274 13.76 -6.30 -13.81
CA GLU A 274 12.80 -5.31 -14.28
C GLU A 274 12.70 -4.08 -13.36
N ILE A 275 12.71 -4.30 -12.05
CA ILE A 275 12.71 -3.22 -11.04
C ILE A 275 14.03 -2.47 -11.09
N ALA A 276 15.15 -3.18 -11.19
CA ALA A 276 16.48 -2.60 -11.32
C ALA A 276 16.58 -1.69 -12.54
N ALA A 277 16.08 -2.15 -13.69
CA ALA A 277 16.03 -1.36 -14.93
C ALA A 277 15.16 -0.09 -14.78
N ALA A 278 13.95 -0.21 -14.19
CA ALA A 278 13.06 0.93 -14.00
C ALA A 278 13.66 1.98 -13.05
N ARG A 279 14.34 1.55 -11.99
CA ARG A 279 14.93 2.45 -10.97
C ARG A 279 16.34 2.93 -11.30
N GLY A 280 17.04 2.31 -12.22
CA GLY A 280 18.45 2.60 -12.53
C GLY A 280 19.38 2.17 -11.38
N VAL A 281 19.16 1.00 -10.77
CA VAL A 281 19.93 0.45 -9.63
C VAL A 281 20.43 -0.96 -9.94
N PRO A 282 21.46 -1.46 -9.23
CA PRO A 282 21.92 -2.85 -9.38
C PRO A 282 20.86 -3.87 -8.94
N VAL A 283 20.80 -5.01 -9.66
CA VAL A 283 19.92 -6.13 -9.31
C VAL A 283 20.33 -6.77 -7.99
N GLY A 284 19.37 -7.14 -7.15
CA GLY A 284 19.61 -7.90 -5.93
C GLY A 284 20.24 -7.10 -4.78
N MET A 285 20.45 -5.79 -4.94
CA MET A 285 20.94 -4.91 -3.88
C MET A 285 19.79 -4.10 -3.26
N ASP A 286 19.89 -3.80 -1.97
CA ASP A 286 18.94 -2.96 -1.27
C ASP A 286 18.86 -1.59 -1.95
N CYS A 287 17.63 -1.19 -2.28
CA CYS A 287 17.36 0.09 -2.92
C CYS A 287 16.80 1.06 -1.87
N ILE A 288 17.69 1.91 -1.34
CA ILE A 288 17.38 2.86 -0.28
C ILE A 288 17.39 4.27 -0.86
N SER A 289 16.32 5.02 -0.65
CA SER A 289 16.24 6.44 -0.99
C SER A 289 16.73 7.29 0.19
N PRO A 290 17.39 8.44 -0.07
CA PRO A 290 17.71 9.40 0.99
C PRO A 290 16.45 9.91 1.72
N ALA A 291 16.60 10.33 2.97
CA ALA A 291 15.49 10.90 3.76
C ALA A 291 14.98 12.24 3.21
N ARG A 292 15.80 12.96 2.44
CA ARG A 292 15.48 14.26 1.81
C ARG A 292 16.05 14.36 0.42
N HIS A 293 15.52 15.28 -0.38
CA HIS A 293 16.06 15.59 -1.69
C HIS A 293 17.43 16.24 -1.59
N GLY A 294 18.34 15.87 -2.51
CA GLY A 294 19.65 16.51 -2.64
C GLY A 294 19.62 17.76 -3.51
N ALA A 295 18.57 17.95 -4.33
CA ALA A 295 18.46 19.07 -5.27
C ALA A 295 18.02 20.38 -4.62
N PHE A 296 17.46 20.35 -3.41
CA PHE A 296 16.99 21.52 -2.65
C PHE A 296 17.02 21.24 -1.16
N SER A 297 17.11 22.30 -0.35
CA SER A 297 17.15 22.24 1.12
C SER A 297 16.25 23.28 1.81
N THR A 298 15.74 24.25 1.05
CA THR A 298 14.86 25.32 1.54
C THR A 298 13.55 25.37 0.75
N PRO A 299 12.48 25.97 1.30
CA PRO A 299 11.23 26.17 0.57
C PRO A 299 11.39 26.92 -0.75
N LEU A 300 12.24 27.93 -0.78
CA LEU A 300 12.50 28.68 -2.01
C LEU A 300 13.21 27.83 -3.07
N GLU A 301 14.22 27.05 -2.67
CA GLU A 301 14.89 26.12 -3.58
C GLU A 301 13.96 25.03 -4.10
N LEU A 302 13.00 24.56 -3.27
CA LEU A 302 11.95 23.65 -3.73
C LEU A 302 11.14 24.27 -4.86
N LEU A 303 10.67 25.53 -4.71
CA LEU A 303 9.89 26.22 -5.74
C LEU A 303 10.71 26.47 -7.01
N GLN A 304 11.98 26.81 -6.87
CA GLN A 304 12.92 26.91 -7.99
C GLN A 304 13.11 25.57 -8.71
N PHE A 305 13.13 24.47 -7.95
CA PHE A 305 13.22 23.14 -8.52
C PHE A 305 11.92 22.73 -9.24
N VAL A 306 10.74 23.07 -8.72
CA VAL A 306 9.44 22.93 -9.40
C VAL A 306 9.48 23.66 -10.76
N GLU A 307 9.91 24.92 -10.77
CA GLU A 307 10.01 25.71 -12.00
C GLU A 307 11.02 25.12 -13.01
N ARG A 308 12.16 24.63 -12.51
CA ARG A 308 13.16 23.95 -13.32
C ARG A 308 12.60 22.69 -13.98
N LEU A 309 11.89 21.83 -13.24
CA LEU A 309 11.28 20.61 -13.77
C LEU A 309 10.17 20.93 -14.78
N ARG A 310 9.35 21.94 -14.50
CA ARG A 310 8.32 22.41 -15.43
C ARG A 310 8.93 22.82 -16.77
N ARG A 311 9.98 23.62 -16.77
CA ARG A 311 10.68 23.99 -17.97
C ARG A 311 11.30 22.81 -18.70
N LEU A 312 11.98 21.91 -17.99
CA LEU A 312 12.61 20.71 -18.55
C LEU A 312 11.60 19.70 -19.11
N SER A 313 10.38 19.65 -18.58
CA SER A 313 9.30 18.80 -19.10
C SER A 313 8.57 19.40 -20.32
N GLY A 314 9.04 20.53 -20.84
CA GLY A 314 8.40 21.24 -21.95
C GLY A 314 7.18 22.06 -21.53
N GLY A 315 7.06 22.41 -20.26
CA GLY A 315 5.97 23.22 -19.72
C GLY A 315 4.77 22.42 -19.19
N LYS A 316 4.96 21.15 -18.85
CA LYS A 316 3.92 20.33 -18.23
C LYS A 316 3.65 20.78 -16.79
N PRO A 317 2.43 20.58 -16.27
CA PRO A 317 2.11 20.87 -14.88
C PRO A 317 3.06 20.15 -13.93
N THR A 318 3.63 20.91 -13.00
CA THR A 318 4.59 20.40 -12.02
C THR A 318 4.17 20.83 -10.62
N GLY A 319 4.04 19.85 -9.73
CA GLY A 319 3.65 20.06 -8.33
C GLY A 319 4.44 19.19 -7.38
N PHE A 320 3.96 19.10 -6.15
CA PHE A 320 4.60 18.27 -5.15
C PHE A 320 3.56 17.62 -4.24
N LYS A 321 3.98 16.53 -3.59
CA LYS A 321 3.22 15.80 -2.58
C LYS A 321 3.88 15.89 -1.21
N LEU A 322 3.07 16.12 -0.17
CA LEU A 322 3.51 16.11 1.21
C LEU A 322 2.45 15.53 2.14
N CYS A 323 2.89 14.92 3.24
CA CYS A 323 2.08 14.74 4.43
C CYS A 323 2.41 15.87 5.40
N ILE A 324 1.39 16.47 6.00
CA ILE A 324 1.61 17.53 7.00
C ILE A 324 2.17 16.90 8.28
N GLY A 325 3.39 17.29 8.62
CA GLY A 325 4.01 17.02 9.91
C GLY A 325 3.89 18.26 10.80
N HIS A 326 4.87 19.13 10.74
CA HIS A 326 4.82 20.41 11.42
C HIS A 326 4.13 21.48 10.55
N PRO A 327 3.04 22.11 11.01
CA PRO A 327 2.30 23.11 10.22
C PRO A 327 3.18 24.28 9.74
N TRP A 328 4.18 24.68 10.50
CA TRP A 328 5.09 25.78 10.12
C TRP A 328 5.97 25.46 8.90
N GLU A 329 6.23 24.20 8.60
CA GLU A 329 6.93 23.80 7.37
C GLU A 329 6.06 24.10 6.14
N TRP A 330 4.76 23.80 6.21
CA TRP A 330 3.80 24.20 5.20
C TRP A 330 3.72 25.73 5.08
N PHE A 331 3.59 26.44 6.19
CA PHE A 331 3.55 27.92 6.16
C PHE A 331 4.84 28.53 5.60
N ALA A 332 6.00 27.92 5.82
CA ALA A 332 7.26 28.36 5.19
C ALA A 332 7.24 28.20 3.67
N ILE A 333 6.65 27.10 3.15
CA ILE A 333 6.45 26.91 1.70
C ILE A 333 5.47 27.95 1.16
N ALA A 334 4.32 28.15 1.81
CA ALA A 334 3.33 29.14 1.41
C ALA A 334 3.92 30.57 1.41
N LYS A 335 4.70 30.91 2.42
CA LYS A 335 5.41 32.20 2.49
C LYS A 335 6.40 32.34 1.34
N ALA A 336 7.18 31.30 1.03
CA ALA A 336 8.11 31.34 -0.11
C ALA A 336 7.37 31.52 -1.44
N MET A 337 6.18 30.91 -1.64
CA MET A 337 5.32 31.16 -2.80
C MET A 337 4.91 32.62 -2.90
N LEU A 338 4.46 33.23 -1.81
CA LEU A 338 4.04 34.63 -1.75
C LEU A 338 5.19 35.60 -2.03
N GLU A 339 6.37 35.35 -1.48
CA GLU A 339 7.54 36.22 -1.64
C GLU A 339 8.20 36.10 -2.99
N SER A 340 8.25 34.91 -3.59
CA SER A 340 8.92 34.66 -4.87
C SER A 340 8.01 34.76 -6.08
N GLY A 341 6.70 34.61 -5.91
CA GLY A 341 5.74 34.45 -7.01
C GLY A 341 5.84 33.12 -7.76
N LEU A 342 6.71 32.20 -7.32
CA LEU A 342 6.83 30.87 -7.90
C LEU A 342 5.76 29.96 -7.33
N LEU A 343 4.93 29.38 -8.19
CA LEU A 343 3.79 28.54 -7.78
C LEU A 343 3.89 27.13 -8.36
N PRO A 344 3.58 26.08 -7.57
CA PRO A 344 3.29 24.77 -8.13
C PRO A 344 1.95 24.82 -8.89
N ASP A 345 1.75 23.90 -9.83
CA ASP A 345 0.48 23.78 -10.55
C ASP A 345 -0.56 22.99 -9.77
N PHE A 346 -0.11 22.16 -8.86
CA PHE A 346 -0.94 21.37 -7.94
C PHE A 346 -0.15 20.97 -6.70
N ILE A 347 -0.87 20.63 -5.66
CA ILE A 347 -0.32 20.06 -4.41
C ILE A 347 -1.14 18.82 -4.06
N VAL A 348 -0.45 17.73 -3.76
CA VAL A 348 -1.06 16.50 -3.26
C VAL A 348 -0.84 16.42 -1.76
N VAL A 349 -1.91 16.27 -1.02
CA VAL A 349 -1.87 16.06 0.43
C VAL A 349 -2.03 14.58 0.71
N ASP A 350 -1.06 14.00 1.40
CA ASP A 350 -1.09 12.62 1.89
C ASP A 350 -1.44 12.61 3.37
N GLY A 351 -2.31 11.70 3.81
CA GLY A 351 -2.67 11.57 5.23
C GLY A 351 -1.71 10.63 5.98
N ALA A 352 -1.77 10.70 7.31
CA ALA A 352 -1.02 9.80 8.18
C ALA A 352 -1.59 8.38 8.22
N GLU A 353 -2.81 8.20 7.71
CA GLU A 353 -3.53 6.93 7.78
C GLU A 353 -2.82 5.83 7.00
N GLY A 354 -2.71 4.67 7.63
CA GLY A 354 -2.04 3.50 7.07
C GLY A 354 -0.54 3.48 7.28
N GLY A 355 0.14 2.71 6.45
CA GLY A 355 1.57 2.49 6.48
C GLY A 355 2.11 2.04 5.13
N THR A 356 3.39 1.74 5.09
CA THR A 356 4.07 1.19 3.90
C THR A 356 5.01 0.07 4.30
N GLY A 357 5.48 -0.72 3.34
CA GLY A 357 6.50 -1.74 3.61
C GLY A 357 7.84 -1.21 4.18
N ALA A 358 8.05 0.11 4.13
CA ALA A 358 9.22 0.78 4.69
C ALA A 358 8.92 1.55 5.99
N ALA A 359 7.65 1.63 6.42
CA ALA A 359 7.28 2.30 7.65
C ALA A 359 7.50 1.37 8.85
N PRO A 360 8.14 1.83 9.93
CA PRO A 360 8.13 1.14 11.21
C PRO A 360 6.69 0.92 11.69
N LEU A 361 6.44 -0.20 12.36
CA LEU A 361 5.10 -0.53 12.87
C LEU A 361 4.56 0.55 13.81
N GLU A 362 5.46 1.16 14.60
CA GLU A 362 5.14 2.22 15.54
C GLU A 362 4.73 3.53 14.87
N PHE A 363 5.07 3.71 13.58
CA PHE A 363 4.74 4.93 12.83
C PHE A 363 3.43 4.78 12.04
N THR A 364 3.03 3.55 11.74
CA THR A 364 1.80 3.26 11.00
C THR A 364 0.59 3.80 11.77
N ASP A 365 -0.22 4.63 11.13
CA ASP A 365 -1.37 5.35 11.71
C ASP A 365 -1.05 6.36 12.82
N HIS A 366 0.24 6.67 13.08
CA HIS A 366 0.62 7.48 14.24
C HIS A 366 1.47 8.71 13.92
N VAL A 367 2.02 8.82 12.71
CA VAL A 367 2.96 9.90 12.39
C VAL A 367 2.54 10.65 11.13
N GLY A 368 2.30 11.94 11.29
CA GLY A 368 1.73 12.87 10.33
C GLY A 368 0.32 13.31 10.73
N ALA A 369 -0.22 14.35 10.09
CA ALA A 369 -1.61 14.74 10.26
C ALA A 369 -2.54 13.79 9.48
N PRO A 370 -3.72 13.44 10.00
CA PRO A 370 -4.75 12.77 9.22
C PRO A 370 -5.11 13.56 7.97
N LEU A 371 -5.61 12.87 6.93
CA LEU A 371 -5.85 13.49 5.63
C LEU A 371 -6.79 14.69 5.71
N GLN A 372 -7.86 14.60 6.46
CA GLN A 372 -8.86 15.68 6.56
C GLN A 372 -8.25 16.95 7.15
N GLU A 373 -7.53 16.84 8.25
CA GLU A 373 -6.85 17.94 8.91
C GLU A 373 -5.72 18.52 8.04
N GLY A 374 -4.93 17.65 7.42
CA GLY A 374 -3.85 18.08 6.53
C GLY A 374 -4.37 18.81 5.30
N LEU A 375 -5.45 18.32 4.69
CA LEU A 375 -6.07 18.94 3.53
C LEU A 375 -6.68 20.32 3.87
N LEU A 376 -7.39 20.42 5.01
CA LEU A 376 -7.96 21.69 5.47
C LEU A 376 -6.88 22.74 5.79
N LEU A 377 -5.72 22.31 6.28
CA LEU A 377 -4.61 23.22 6.55
C LEU A 377 -3.96 23.74 5.26
N VAL A 378 -3.87 22.89 4.24
CA VAL A 378 -3.24 23.26 2.95
C VAL A 378 -4.16 24.13 2.11
N HIS A 379 -5.46 23.89 2.16
CA HIS A 379 -6.49 24.68 1.45
C HIS A 379 -6.66 26.08 2.05
#